data_bc868058f941fed7520ac29d8c25d3a1
#
_entry.id   bc868058f941fed7520ac29d8c25d3a1
#
_cell.length_a   1.000
_cell.length_b   1.000
_cell.length_c   1.000
_cell.angle_alpha   90.00
_cell.angle_beta   90.00
_cell.angle_gamma   90.00
#
_symmetry.space_group_name_H-M   'P 1'
#
loop_
_entity.id
_entity.type
_entity.pdbx_description
1 polymer ?
#
loop_
_entity_poly.entity_id
_entity_poly.type
_entity_poly.pdbx_seq_one_letter_code
_entity_poly.pdbx_strand_id
1 'polypeptide(L)' 'MIKEYNEIVLLVDKPKKGLMRGDVGIVVEIYDNHEGYEVEFMTKEGKTVAVVTLEAHEVRPIGNKDMLHVLELELAA' A
#
# COMPACT_ATOMS: atom_id res chain seq x y z
N MET A 1 2.92 -6.44 12.98
CA MET A 1 3.17 -7.33 11.84
C MET A 1 2.05 -7.23 10.83
N ILE A 2 2.40 -7.14 9.56
CA ILE A 2 1.42 -7.03 8.48
C ILE A 2 0.64 -8.33 8.32
N LYS A 3 -0.67 -8.23 8.22
CA LYS A 3 -1.58 -9.37 8.04
C LYS A 3 -2.36 -9.21 6.75
N GLU A 4 -2.97 -10.32 6.29
CA GLU A 4 -3.85 -10.25 5.13
C GLU A 4 -4.92 -9.20 5.34
N TYR A 5 -5.22 -8.48 4.28
CA TYR A 5 -6.21 -7.39 4.21
C TYR A 5 -5.84 -6.14 5.00
N ASN A 6 -4.63 -6.09 5.56
CA ASN A 6 -4.13 -4.84 6.13
C ASN A 6 -3.81 -3.86 5.01
N GLU A 7 -3.96 -2.58 5.32
CA GLU A 7 -3.52 -1.52 4.43
C GLU A 7 -2.04 -1.27 4.62
N ILE A 8 -1.35 -1.00 3.53
CA ILE A 8 0.08 -0.68 3.55
C ILE A 8 0.34 0.55 2.68
N VAL A 9 1.48 1.17 2.92
CA VAL A 9 1.98 2.27 2.10
C VAL A 9 3.17 1.78 1.31
N LEU A 10 3.17 2.09 0.02
CA LEU A 10 4.27 1.78 -0.87
C LEU A 10 5.42 2.74 -0.58
N LEU A 11 6.62 2.21 -0.40
CA LEU A 11 7.80 2.99 -0.06
C LEU A 11 8.69 3.32 -1.25
N VAL A 12 8.40 2.75 -2.40
CA VAL A 12 9.19 2.93 -3.62
C VAL A 12 8.28 3.23 -4.79
N ASP A 13 8.84 3.80 -5.86
CA ASP A 13 8.09 4.02 -7.09
C ASP A 13 8.07 2.75 -7.93
N LYS A 14 6.94 2.48 -8.57
CA LYS A 14 6.78 1.38 -9.51
C LYS A 14 6.15 1.93 -10.79
N PRO A 15 6.89 2.75 -11.54
CA PRO A 15 6.31 3.46 -12.69
C PRO A 15 5.75 2.54 -13.77
N LYS A 16 6.32 1.36 -13.95
CA LYS A 16 5.80 0.41 -14.93
C LYS A 16 4.42 -0.14 -14.54
N LYS A 17 4.05 -0.01 -13.27
CA LYS A 17 2.76 -0.44 -12.77
C LYS A 17 1.82 0.74 -12.54
N GLY A 18 2.26 1.95 -12.84
CA GLY A 18 1.46 3.13 -12.60
C GLY A 18 1.37 3.52 -11.13
N LEU A 19 2.32 3.07 -10.33
CA LEU A 19 2.32 3.29 -8.89
C LEU A 19 3.50 4.16 -8.45
N MET A 20 3.29 4.89 -7.37
CA MET A 20 4.34 5.73 -6.83
C MET A 20 4.40 5.61 -5.31
N ARG A 21 5.55 5.95 -4.77
CA ARG A 21 5.75 6.03 -3.34
C ARG A 21 4.61 6.82 -2.68
N GLY A 22 4.08 6.28 -1.61
CA GLY A 22 2.97 6.90 -0.91
C GLY A 22 1.61 6.31 -1.26
N ASP A 23 1.53 5.55 -2.34
CA ASP A 23 0.27 4.89 -2.69
C ASP A 23 -0.10 3.87 -1.63
N VAL A 24 -1.38 3.75 -1.36
CA VAL A 24 -1.92 2.85 -0.36
C VAL A 24 -2.55 1.64 -1.05
N GLY A 25 -2.21 0.46 -0.57
CA GLY A 25 -2.78 -0.77 -1.10
C GLY A 25 -3.24 -1.69 0.02
N ILE A 26 -3.85 -2.79 -0.37
CA ILE A 26 -4.36 -3.79 0.56
C ILE A 26 -3.64 -5.11 0.29
N VAL A 27 -3.09 -5.71 1.36
CA VAL A 27 -2.40 -6.99 1.26
C VAL A 27 -3.43 -8.09 1.02
N VAL A 28 -3.29 -8.81 -0.09
CA VAL A 28 -4.19 -9.92 -0.40
C VAL A 28 -3.54 -11.28 -0.20
N GLU A 29 -2.22 -11.33 -0.10
CA GLU A 29 -1.51 -12.57 0.21
C GLU A 29 -0.15 -12.26 0.81
N ILE A 30 0.30 -13.13 1.70
CA ILE A 30 1.60 -13.00 2.36
C ILE A 30 2.44 -14.22 1.98
N TYR A 31 3.67 -13.97 1.51
CA TYR A 31 4.58 -15.02 1.08
C TYR A 31 5.68 -15.28 2.11
N ASP A 32 6.12 -16.52 2.17
CA ASP A 32 7.35 -16.97 2.85
C ASP A 32 7.78 -16.15 4.07
N ASN A 33 7.14 -16.40 5.22
CA ASN A 33 7.53 -15.76 6.49
C ASN A 33 7.59 -14.23 6.40
N HIS A 34 6.67 -13.64 5.63
CA HIS A 34 6.58 -12.19 5.46
C HIS A 34 7.74 -11.58 4.68
N GLU A 35 8.35 -12.35 3.79
CA GLU A 35 9.40 -11.83 2.92
C GLU A 35 8.82 -11.04 1.74
N GLY A 36 7.57 -11.32 1.39
CA GLY A 36 6.91 -10.62 0.30
C GLY A 36 5.41 -10.60 0.49
N TYR A 37 4.78 -9.71 -0.27
CA TYR A 37 3.33 -9.53 -0.22
C TYR A 37 2.76 -9.35 -1.61
N GLU A 38 1.55 -9.89 -1.81
CA GLU A 38 0.76 -9.55 -2.98
C GLU A 38 -0.17 -8.43 -2.54
N VAL A 39 -0.13 -7.31 -3.25
CA VAL A 39 -0.85 -6.10 -2.83
C VAL A 39 -1.72 -5.57 -3.95
N GLU A 40 -2.97 -5.30 -3.62
CA GLU A 40 -3.92 -4.71 -4.56
C GLU A 40 -4.03 -3.21 -4.31
N PHE A 41 -3.85 -2.43 -5.37
CA PHE A 41 -4.00 -0.97 -5.34
C PHE A 41 -5.28 -0.61 -6.09
N MET A 42 -6.09 0.25 -5.48
CA MET A 42 -7.38 0.63 -6.04
C MET A 42 -7.55 2.14 -6.03
N THR A 43 -8.40 2.63 -6.94
CA THR A 43 -8.82 4.02 -6.90
C THR A 43 -9.79 4.23 -5.75
N LYS A 44 -10.12 5.49 -5.45
CA LYS A 44 -11.12 5.84 -4.44
C LYS A 44 -12.48 5.23 -4.75
N GLU A 45 -12.75 4.99 -6.04
CA GLU A 45 -14.02 4.43 -6.48
C GLU A 45 -14.06 2.91 -6.37
N GLY A 46 -12.98 2.30 -5.89
CA GLY A 46 -12.89 0.86 -5.72
C GLY A 46 -12.47 0.10 -6.97
N LYS A 47 -11.96 0.80 -7.97
CA LYS A 47 -11.51 0.18 -9.20
C LYS A 47 -10.05 -0.25 -9.06
N THR A 48 -9.75 -1.51 -9.34
CA THR A 48 -8.39 -2.03 -9.26
C THR A 48 -7.49 -1.36 -10.29
N VAL A 49 -6.39 -0.80 -9.82
CA VAL A 49 -5.35 -0.22 -10.67
C VAL A 49 -4.33 -1.30 -11.01
N ALA A 50 -3.86 -2.03 -10.00
CA ALA A 50 -2.84 -3.05 -10.19
C ALA A 50 -2.82 -3.99 -8.99
N VAL A 51 -2.40 -5.24 -9.26
CA VAL A 51 -2.07 -6.19 -8.21
C VAL A 51 -0.61 -6.53 -8.44
N VAL A 52 0.24 -6.27 -7.47
CA VAL A 52 1.68 -6.45 -7.63
C VAL A 52 2.29 -7.20 -6.47
N THR A 53 3.38 -7.91 -6.76
CA THR A 53 4.18 -8.58 -5.76
C THR A 53 5.25 -7.60 -5.27
N LEU A 54 5.29 -7.37 -3.97
CA LEU A 54 6.22 -6.44 -3.35
C LEU A 54 7.05 -7.15 -2.29
N GLU A 55 8.31 -6.75 -2.18
CA GLU A 55 9.17 -7.27 -1.13
C GLU A 55 8.87 -6.54 0.19
N ALA A 56 9.19 -7.21 1.30
CA ALA A 56 8.87 -6.68 2.62
C ALA A 56 9.39 -5.26 2.85
N HIS A 57 10.59 -4.95 2.34
CA HIS A 57 11.19 -3.64 2.54
C HIS A 57 10.57 -2.53 1.67
N GLU A 58 9.71 -2.91 0.74
CA GLU A 58 9.07 -1.94 -0.15
C GLU A 58 7.75 -1.39 0.39
N VAL A 59 7.29 -1.90 1.52
CA VAL A 59 6.03 -1.50 2.11
C VAL A 59 6.16 -1.28 3.61
N ARG A 60 5.25 -0.51 4.17
CA ARG A 60 5.11 -0.41 5.62
C ARG A 60 3.63 -0.42 6.00
N PRO A 61 3.30 -0.85 7.22
CA PRO A 61 1.91 -0.81 7.66
C PRO A 61 1.45 0.63 7.86
N ILE A 62 0.14 0.84 7.77
CA ILE A 62 -0.48 2.12 8.09
C ILE A 62 -0.95 2.08 9.53
N GLY A 63 -0.53 3.07 10.32
CA GLY A 63 -1.00 3.27 11.68
C GLY A 63 -2.01 4.39 11.72
N ASN A 64 -2.63 4.58 12.86
CA ASN A 64 -3.63 5.63 13.06
C ASN A 64 -3.08 7.02 12.76
N LYS A 65 -1.81 7.24 13.09
CA LYS A 65 -1.18 8.54 12.84
C LYS A 65 -1.02 8.81 11.35
N ASP A 66 -0.72 7.77 10.58
CA ASP A 66 -0.57 7.91 9.14
C ASP A 66 -1.88 8.33 8.50
N MET A 67 -2.99 7.75 8.93
CA MET A 67 -4.30 8.10 8.41
C MET A 67 -4.66 9.55 8.70
N LEU A 68 -4.38 10.01 9.92
CA LEU A 68 -4.61 11.41 10.28
C LEU A 68 -3.75 12.35 9.46
N HIS A 69 -2.51 11.96 9.23
CA HIS A 69 -1.59 12.75 8.45
C HIS A 69 -2.04 12.88 7.00
N VAL A 70 -2.48 11.79 6.41
CA VAL A 70 -3.01 11.80 5.04
C VAL A 70 -4.22 12.70 4.95
N LEU A 71 -5.11 12.63 5.93
CA LEU A 71 -6.30 13.47 5.96
C LEU A 71 -5.94 14.95 6.06
N GLU A 72 -4.93 15.29 6.86
CA GLU A 72 -4.44 16.67 6.95
C GLU A 72 -3.95 17.18 5.60
N LEU A 73 -3.20 16.37 4.88
CA LEU A 73 -2.70 16.75 3.56
C LEU A 73 -3.85 17.01 2.58
N GLU A 74 -4.88 16.21 2.63
CA GLU A 74 -6.04 16.40 1.78
C GLU A 74 -6.79 17.67 2.12
N LEU A 75 -6.90 17.99 3.40
CA LEU A 75 -7.56 19.21 3.84
C LEU A 75 -6.73 20.45 3.54
N ALA A 76 -5.42 20.32 3.51
CA ALA A 76 -4.52 21.44 3.21
C ALA A 76 -4.43 21.73 1.72
N ALA A 77 -4.73 20.74 0.91
CA ALA A 77 -4.70 20.89 -0.54
C ALA A 77 -5.97 21.56 -1.05
#